data_6ce7a4876b8b2c50745045e02abdc8d7
#
_entry.id   6ce7a4876b8b2c50745045e02abdc8d7
#
_cell.length_a   1.000
_cell.length_b   1.000
_cell.length_c   1.000
_cell.angle_alpha   90.00
_cell.angle_beta   90.00
_cell.angle_gamma   90.00
#
_symmetry.space_group_name_H-M   'P 1'
#
loop_
_entity.id
_entity.type
_entity.pdbx_description
1 polymer ?
#
loop_
_entity_poly.entity_id
_entity_poly.type
_entity_poly.pdbx_seq_one_letter_code
_entity_poly.pdbx_strand_id
1 'polypeptide(L)'
;MYGANLRFPKEELNLEPRPEWWMVRPEEIIATCQSVKRGQANVIAQTPGGFPVYAVFYGDFTEPAPQSNWSAGSSSNTYKSYFTREGEKQTILFMAGIHGAEAESVCAATNLIQMLETGKDFRGKTNDELMALIDQYRFIIIPCANMDGRAISPDHLRHATFEDFRAVSQGCWKSDGSLIGWRGSKEWFPLPLDKVKNPGGYPNADGFNIMHDACPGHIRTAEAKGILRLCERWCVDAVLNAHSCEGQPHFIQPTLLFYPAHQRRGAAWATTANDLMFKAGLRKEALAEPLKARGATFNLNTLMMYASGALAVTLECSTCSLENNYTFDQLIEPNYIALKVIMEDGLTAPIADRSTLFQG
;
A
#
# COMPACT_ATOMS: atom_id res chain seq x y z
N MET A 1 -9.94 17.63 13.54
CA MET A 1 -11.14 17.21 12.80
C MET A 1 -11.23 18.01 11.51
N TYR A 2 -11.26 17.34 10.36
CA TYR A 2 -11.73 17.99 9.14
C TYR A 2 -13.08 18.63 9.46
N GLY A 3 -13.19 19.93 9.34
CA GLY A 3 -14.50 20.57 9.37
C GLY A 3 -15.37 19.87 8.32
N ALA A 4 -16.66 19.65 8.60
CA ALA A 4 -17.60 18.99 7.71
C ALA A 4 -17.66 19.55 6.27
N ASN A 5 -16.96 20.65 6.01
CA ASN A 5 -16.94 21.43 4.76
C ASN A 5 -15.68 21.19 3.88
N LEU A 6 -14.72 20.39 4.30
CA LEU A 6 -13.49 20.12 3.52
C LEU A 6 -13.61 18.81 2.73
N ARG A 7 -14.72 18.61 2.02
CA ARG A 7 -14.87 17.50 1.07
C ARG A 7 -14.64 18.01 -0.34
N PHE A 8 -14.02 17.17 -1.17
CA PHE A 8 -14.03 17.43 -2.60
C PHE A 8 -15.50 17.41 -3.07
N PRO A 9 -15.97 18.40 -3.81
CA PRO A 9 -17.35 18.41 -4.34
C PRO A 9 -17.48 17.28 -5.39
N LYS A 10 -17.89 16.11 -4.93
CA LYS A 10 -18.04 14.89 -5.77
C LYS A 10 -18.99 15.12 -6.96
N GLU A 11 -19.95 16.00 -6.77
CA GLU A 11 -20.95 16.38 -7.76
C GLU A 11 -20.36 17.13 -8.96
N GLU A 12 -19.19 17.76 -8.81
CA GLU A 12 -18.48 18.44 -9.89
C GLU A 12 -17.79 17.44 -10.84
N LEU A 13 -17.60 16.18 -10.39
CA LEU A 13 -16.93 15.15 -11.15
C LEU A 13 -17.95 14.29 -11.91
N ASN A 14 -18.62 14.56 -12.81
CA ASN A 14 -19.60 13.76 -13.58
C ASN A 14 -19.15 12.28 -13.82
N LEU A 15 -18.94 11.55 -12.72
CA LEU A 15 -18.46 10.16 -12.74
C LEU A 15 -19.63 9.20 -12.92
N GLU A 16 -19.38 8.09 -13.62
CA GLU A 16 -20.35 7.01 -13.72
C GLU A 16 -20.60 6.34 -12.35
N PRO A 17 -21.75 5.70 -12.14
CA PRO A 17 -21.96 4.89 -10.94
C PRO A 17 -20.93 3.77 -10.83
N ARG A 18 -20.35 3.60 -9.65
CA ARG A 18 -19.48 2.44 -9.37
C ARG A 18 -20.30 1.15 -9.31
N PRO A 19 -19.73 0.00 -9.66
CA PRO A 19 -20.39 -1.28 -9.44
C PRO A 19 -20.54 -1.58 -7.93
N GLU A 20 -21.55 -2.37 -7.57
CA GLU A 20 -21.84 -2.72 -6.17
C GLU A 20 -20.66 -3.41 -5.46
N TRP A 21 -19.85 -4.16 -6.17
CA TRP A 21 -18.68 -4.86 -5.62
C TRP A 21 -17.44 -3.97 -5.39
N TRP A 22 -17.51 -2.67 -5.74
CA TRP A 22 -16.43 -1.70 -5.56
C TRP A 22 -16.43 -1.15 -4.13
N MET A 23 -15.93 -1.95 -3.19
CA MET A 23 -15.99 -1.69 -1.74
C MET A 23 -14.83 -0.82 -1.28
N VAL A 24 -15.01 0.49 -1.24
CA VAL A 24 -13.95 1.47 -0.95
C VAL A 24 -14.34 2.54 0.07
N ARG A 25 -15.60 2.64 0.46
CA ARG A 25 -16.02 3.63 1.46
C ARG A 25 -15.57 3.22 2.86
N PRO A 26 -15.30 4.17 3.77
CA PRO A 26 -14.87 3.84 5.12
C PRO A 26 -15.76 2.82 5.83
N GLU A 27 -17.07 2.97 5.73
CA GLU A 27 -18.04 2.05 6.32
C GLU A 27 -17.98 0.64 5.72
N GLU A 28 -17.73 0.51 4.43
CA GLU A 28 -17.59 -0.77 3.72
C GLU A 28 -16.27 -1.47 4.09
N ILE A 29 -15.17 -0.70 4.17
CA ILE A 29 -13.87 -1.21 4.61
C ILE A 29 -13.96 -1.74 6.05
N ILE A 30 -14.56 -0.95 6.95
CA ILE A 30 -14.76 -1.34 8.35
C ILE A 30 -15.63 -2.60 8.44
N ALA A 31 -16.76 -2.63 7.72
CA ALA A 31 -17.65 -3.79 7.70
C ALA A 31 -16.95 -5.04 7.18
N THR A 32 -16.15 -4.92 6.10
CA THR A 32 -15.35 -6.02 5.55
C THR A 32 -14.37 -6.55 6.61
N CYS A 33 -13.63 -5.68 7.30
CA CYS A 33 -12.69 -6.11 8.34
C CYS A 33 -13.41 -6.74 9.55
N GLN A 34 -14.53 -6.20 9.94
CA GLN A 34 -15.33 -6.74 11.08
C GLN A 34 -16.02 -8.07 10.76
N SER A 35 -16.21 -8.38 9.47
CA SER A 35 -16.80 -9.66 9.04
C SER A 35 -15.81 -10.83 9.00
N VAL A 36 -14.52 -10.57 9.19
CA VAL A 36 -13.46 -11.59 9.16
C VAL A 36 -13.66 -12.65 10.23
N LYS A 37 -13.60 -13.94 9.83
CA LYS A 37 -13.79 -15.12 10.70
C LYS A 37 -12.69 -16.16 10.54
N ARG A 38 -12.12 -16.31 9.33
CA ARG A 38 -11.02 -17.24 9.06
C ARG A 38 -9.67 -16.63 9.40
N GLY A 39 -9.55 -15.32 9.18
CA GLY A 39 -8.42 -14.51 9.62
C GLY A 39 -8.66 -13.86 10.98
N GLN A 40 -7.78 -12.92 11.31
CA GLN A 40 -7.90 -12.06 12.49
C GLN A 40 -7.79 -10.60 12.07
N ALA A 41 -8.80 -9.77 12.37
CA ALA A 41 -8.77 -8.34 12.12
C ALA A 41 -8.45 -7.56 13.41
N ASN A 42 -7.40 -6.76 13.39
CA ASN A 42 -6.95 -5.94 14.51
C ASN A 42 -6.86 -4.47 14.11
N VAL A 43 -7.24 -3.57 15.01
CA VAL A 43 -6.99 -2.14 14.85
C VAL A 43 -5.54 -1.84 15.24
N ILE A 44 -4.75 -1.34 14.29
CA ILE A 44 -3.33 -1.01 14.50
C ILE A 44 -3.08 0.48 14.77
N ALA A 45 -4.04 1.32 14.40
CA ALA A 45 -4.03 2.75 14.66
C ALA A 45 -5.46 3.32 14.64
N GLN A 46 -5.60 4.53 15.16
CA GLN A 46 -6.77 5.36 14.95
C GLN A 46 -6.33 6.65 14.30
N THR A 47 -7.01 7.05 13.21
CA THR A 47 -6.70 8.28 12.51
C THR A 47 -7.12 9.50 13.31
N PRO A 48 -6.56 10.70 13.05
CA PRO A 48 -7.03 11.94 13.66
C PRO A 48 -8.51 12.23 13.41
N GLY A 49 -9.07 11.77 12.28
CA GLY A 49 -10.49 11.86 11.96
C GLY A 49 -11.38 10.87 12.72
N GLY A 50 -10.78 9.97 13.50
CA GLY A 50 -11.50 9.01 14.36
C GLY A 50 -11.80 7.67 13.71
N PHE A 51 -11.25 7.36 12.53
CA PHE A 51 -11.41 6.07 11.87
C PHE A 51 -10.40 5.03 12.36
N PRO A 52 -10.82 3.76 12.55
CA PRO A 52 -9.88 2.68 12.81
C PRO A 52 -9.09 2.32 11.54
N VAL A 53 -7.78 2.11 11.68
CA VAL A 53 -6.94 1.49 10.65
C VAL A 53 -6.79 0.02 11.00
N TYR A 54 -7.33 -0.85 10.15
CA TYR A 54 -7.28 -2.30 10.36
C TYR A 54 -6.07 -2.93 9.67
N ALA A 55 -5.53 -3.96 10.33
CA ALA A 55 -4.73 -4.99 9.69
C ALA A 55 -5.44 -6.33 9.85
N VAL A 56 -5.56 -7.08 8.75
CA VAL A 56 -6.17 -8.42 8.71
C VAL A 56 -5.07 -9.45 8.48
N PHE A 57 -5.05 -10.48 9.31
CA PHE A 57 -3.99 -11.48 9.40
C PHE A 57 -4.51 -12.84 8.94
N TYR A 58 -3.79 -13.50 8.04
CA TYR A 58 -4.05 -14.87 7.57
C TYR A 58 -2.79 -15.72 7.75
N GLY A 59 -2.95 -16.92 8.29
CA GLY A 59 -1.86 -17.83 8.64
C GLY A 59 -1.63 -17.88 10.15
N ASP A 60 -0.52 -18.50 10.54
CA ASP A 60 -0.17 -18.65 11.97
C ASP A 60 0.59 -17.42 12.48
N PHE A 61 -0.10 -16.62 13.26
CA PHE A 61 0.43 -15.46 13.97
C PHE A 61 0.49 -15.70 15.48
N THR A 62 0.89 -16.88 15.89
CA THR A 62 1.19 -17.17 17.30
C THR A 62 2.30 -16.23 17.79
N GLU A 63 2.11 -15.64 18.98
CA GLU A 63 3.12 -14.78 19.59
C GLU A 63 4.47 -15.48 19.64
N PRO A 64 5.49 -14.84 19.11
CA PRO A 64 6.82 -15.41 19.13
C PRO A 64 7.36 -15.57 20.56
N ALA A 65 8.14 -16.62 20.80
CA ALA A 65 8.98 -16.72 21.98
C ALA A 65 9.84 -15.44 22.14
N PRO A 66 10.34 -15.13 23.35
CA PRO A 66 11.17 -13.93 23.58
C PRO A 66 12.24 -13.78 22.52
N GLN A 67 12.24 -12.65 21.83
CA GLN A 67 13.16 -12.33 20.74
C GLN A 67 14.24 -11.38 21.25
N SER A 68 15.43 -11.51 20.71
CA SER A 68 16.44 -10.47 20.78
C SER A 68 15.93 -9.21 20.05
N ASN A 69 16.27 -8.01 20.50
CA ASN A 69 16.06 -6.82 19.70
C ASN A 69 17.17 -6.64 18.66
N TRP A 70 16.95 -5.73 17.71
CA TRP A 70 17.91 -5.46 16.64
C TRP A 70 19.33 -5.16 17.14
N SER A 71 19.46 -4.30 18.14
CA SER A 71 20.75 -3.92 18.70
C SER A 71 21.50 -5.11 19.32
N ALA A 72 20.81 -5.92 20.10
CA ALA A 72 21.40 -7.09 20.74
C ALA A 72 21.73 -8.19 19.73
N GLY A 73 20.83 -8.45 18.78
CA GLY A 73 21.02 -9.44 17.72
C GLY A 73 22.21 -9.13 16.82
N SER A 74 22.36 -7.86 16.43
CA SER A 74 23.48 -7.42 15.60
C SER A 74 24.81 -7.45 16.37
N SER A 75 24.83 -6.96 17.63
CA SER A 75 26.04 -6.92 18.46
C SER A 75 26.57 -8.31 18.80
N SER A 76 25.69 -9.31 18.92
CA SER A 76 26.06 -10.68 19.26
C SER A 76 26.23 -11.59 18.06
N ASN A 77 26.09 -11.10 16.83
CA ASN A 77 26.02 -11.89 15.59
C ASN A 77 24.94 -12.97 15.63
N THR A 78 23.89 -12.77 16.41
CA THR A 78 22.75 -13.69 16.55
C THR A 78 21.48 -13.09 15.96
N TYR A 79 21.61 -12.37 14.86
CA TYR A 79 20.47 -11.73 14.16
C TYR A 79 19.34 -12.74 13.82
N LYS A 80 19.66 -14.02 13.66
CA LYS A 80 18.67 -15.09 13.52
C LYS A 80 17.68 -15.16 14.68
N SER A 81 18.12 -14.88 15.90
CA SER A 81 17.23 -14.87 17.08
C SER A 81 16.22 -13.72 17.07
N TYR A 82 16.47 -12.68 16.27
CA TYR A 82 15.55 -11.57 16.09
C TYR A 82 14.63 -11.78 14.89
N PHE A 83 15.19 -12.15 13.74
CA PHE A 83 14.46 -12.16 12.46
C PHE A 83 13.91 -13.50 12.05
N THR A 84 14.60 -14.60 12.38
CA THR A 84 14.30 -15.90 11.81
C THR A 84 13.97 -16.89 12.91
N ARG A 85 12.84 -17.53 12.77
CA ARG A 85 12.52 -18.76 13.48
C ARG A 85 12.63 -19.89 12.50
N GLU A 86 13.29 -20.95 12.93
CA GLU A 86 13.42 -22.13 12.10
C GLU A 86 12.02 -22.71 11.81
N GLY A 87 11.70 -22.90 10.53
CA GLY A 87 10.42 -23.46 10.09
C GLY A 87 9.25 -22.48 9.99
N GLU A 88 9.42 -21.18 10.30
CA GLU A 88 8.33 -20.20 10.12
C GLU A 88 8.17 -19.76 8.65
N LYS A 89 6.92 -19.57 8.26
CA LYS A 89 6.57 -18.99 6.96
C LYS A 89 7.00 -17.52 6.91
N GLN A 90 7.42 -17.07 5.75
CA GLN A 90 7.71 -15.67 5.50
C GLN A 90 6.44 -14.81 5.65
N THR A 91 6.60 -13.56 6.04
CA THR A 91 5.48 -12.62 6.25
C THR A 91 5.42 -11.61 5.12
N ILE A 92 4.28 -11.53 4.45
CA ILE A 92 4.01 -10.53 3.40
C ILE A 92 2.95 -9.56 3.89
N LEU A 93 3.21 -8.28 3.71
CA LEU A 93 2.26 -7.18 3.93
C LEU A 93 1.78 -6.61 2.60
N PHE A 94 0.48 -6.70 2.36
CA PHE A 94 -0.22 -5.95 1.32
C PHE A 94 -0.87 -4.72 1.97
N MET A 95 -0.40 -3.54 1.62
CA MET A 95 -0.90 -2.27 2.16
C MET A 95 -1.48 -1.41 1.04
N ALA A 96 -2.72 -0.96 1.20
CA ALA A 96 -3.43 -0.11 0.27
C ALA A 96 -3.85 1.21 0.92
N GLY A 97 -4.22 2.19 0.10
CA GLY A 97 -4.81 3.44 0.54
C GLY A 97 -3.94 4.27 1.47
N ILE A 98 -2.61 4.25 1.31
CA ILE A 98 -1.71 5.19 2.03
C ILE A 98 -2.01 6.64 1.60
N HIS A 99 -2.46 6.82 0.38
CA HIS A 99 -3.14 7.99 -0.12
C HIS A 99 -4.63 7.65 -0.29
N GLY A 100 -5.49 8.29 0.49
CA GLY A 100 -6.90 7.94 0.56
C GLY A 100 -7.70 8.13 -0.74
N ALA A 101 -7.23 8.97 -1.67
CA ALA A 101 -7.85 9.15 -2.98
C ALA A 101 -7.65 7.97 -3.93
N GLU A 102 -6.66 7.13 -3.68
CA GLU A 102 -6.24 6.01 -4.52
C GLU A 102 -7.07 4.76 -4.20
N ALA A 103 -8.25 4.67 -4.83
CA ALA A 103 -9.31 3.71 -4.48
C ALA A 103 -9.09 2.28 -5.01
N GLU A 104 -8.32 2.12 -6.08
CA GLU A 104 -8.18 0.87 -6.82
C GLU A 104 -7.60 -0.24 -5.96
N SER A 105 -6.51 0.06 -5.25
CA SER A 105 -5.86 -0.89 -4.37
C SER A 105 -6.66 -1.15 -3.09
N VAL A 106 -7.43 -0.17 -2.61
CA VAL A 106 -8.39 -0.35 -1.51
C VAL A 106 -9.45 -1.36 -1.91
N CYS A 107 -10.01 -1.22 -3.11
CA CYS A 107 -10.98 -2.16 -3.67
C CYS A 107 -10.37 -3.56 -3.85
N ALA A 108 -9.14 -3.65 -4.36
CA ALA A 108 -8.44 -4.93 -4.48
C ALA A 108 -8.26 -5.62 -3.11
N ALA A 109 -7.89 -4.85 -2.09
CA ALA A 109 -7.68 -5.38 -0.74
C ALA A 109 -8.99 -5.87 -0.09
N THR A 110 -10.09 -5.13 -0.20
CA THR A 110 -11.39 -5.55 0.33
C THR A 110 -11.93 -6.80 -0.40
N ASN A 111 -11.77 -6.86 -1.73
CA ASN A 111 -12.13 -8.03 -2.53
C ASN A 111 -11.27 -9.25 -2.17
N LEU A 112 -9.96 -9.05 -1.90
CA LEU A 112 -9.07 -10.14 -1.48
C LEU A 112 -9.46 -10.68 -0.09
N ILE A 113 -9.79 -9.81 0.87
CA ILE A 113 -10.30 -10.22 2.18
C ILE A 113 -11.56 -11.07 2.00
N GLN A 114 -12.53 -10.60 1.21
CA GLN A 114 -13.76 -11.34 0.93
C GLN A 114 -13.47 -12.72 0.31
N MET A 115 -12.53 -12.78 -0.65
CA MET A 115 -12.13 -14.03 -1.30
C MET A 115 -11.49 -15.01 -0.31
N LEU A 116 -10.62 -14.54 0.58
CA LEU A 116 -9.97 -15.37 1.60
C LEU A 116 -10.98 -15.88 2.65
N GLU A 117 -12.03 -15.12 2.94
CA GLU A 117 -13.07 -15.51 3.89
C GLU A 117 -14.08 -16.52 3.30
N THR A 118 -14.44 -16.37 2.03
CA THR A 118 -15.59 -17.08 1.43
C THR A 118 -15.25 -17.95 0.23
N GLY A 119 -14.03 -17.87 -0.29
CA GLY A 119 -13.60 -18.51 -1.54
C GLY A 119 -13.91 -17.70 -2.80
N LYS A 120 -14.67 -16.59 -2.68
CA LYS A 120 -15.04 -15.70 -3.79
C LYS A 120 -14.98 -14.25 -3.37
N ASP A 121 -14.53 -13.38 -4.25
CA ASP A 121 -14.57 -11.95 -4.05
C ASP A 121 -16.01 -11.39 -4.20
N PHE A 122 -16.19 -10.08 -4.00
CA PHE A 122 -17.49 -9.43 -4.15
C PHE A 122 -18.02 -9.45 -5.59
N ARG A 123 -17.18 -9.76 -6.59
CA ARG A 123 -17.59 -10.00 -7.99
C ARG A 123 -18.11 -11.41 -8.21
N GLY A 124 -17.98 -12.29 -7.21
CA GLY A 124 -18.25 -13.72 -7.33
C GLY A 124 -17.14 -14.51 -8.03
N LYS A 125 -15.96 -13.91 -8.27
CA LYS A 125 -14.80 -14.55 -8.91
C LYS A 125 -13.95 -15.27 -7.88
N THR A 126 -13.27 -16.34 -8.31
CA THR A 126 -12.23 -17.06 -7.55
C THR A 126 -10.84 -16.74 -8.12
N ASN A 127 -9.82 -16.91 -7.32
CA ASN A 127 -8.43 -16.93 -7.76
C ASN A 127 -7.67 -17.98 -6.93
N ASP A 128 -7.92 -19.25 -7.28
CA ASP A 128 -7.42 -20.39 -6.51
C ASP A 128 -5.88 -20.42 -6.45
N GLU A 129 -5.22 -19.97 -7.53
CA GLU A 129 -3.77 -19.88 -7.59
C GLU A 129 -3.23 -18.84 -6.58
N LEU A 130 -3.82 -17.64 -6.53
CA LEU A 130 -3.45 -16.61 -5.57
C LEU A 130 -3.72 -17.07 -4.13
N MET A 131 -4.87 -17.70 -3.87
CA MET A 131 -5.20 -18.23 -2.54
C MET A 131 -4.21 -19.31 -2.10
N ALA A 132 -3.84 -20.24 -2.99
CA ALA A 132 -2.85 -21.26 -2.71
C ALA A 132 -1.46 -20.69 -2.42
N LEU A 133 -1.06 -19.61 -3.10
CA LEU A 133 0.18 -18.89 -2.80
C LEU A 133 0.11 -18.21 -1.42
N ILE A 134 -0.99 -17.53 -1.11
CA ILE A 134 -1.18 -16.87 0.18
C ILE A 134 -1.07 -17.89 1.34
N ASP A 135 -1.60 -19.09 1.18
CA ASP A 135 -1.52 -20.16 2.19
C ASP A 135 -0.06 -20.61 2.50
N GLN A 136 0.91 -20.28 1.65
CA GLN A 136 2.33 -20.56 1.91
C GLN A 136 3.00 -19.52 2.84
N TYR A 137 2.30 -18.43 3.16
CA TYR A 137 2.84 -17.28 3.89
C TYR A 137 2.06 -17.00 5.17
N ARG A 138 2.63 -16.18 6.04
CA ARG A 138 1.88 -15.32 6.94
C ARG A 138 1.53 -14.08 6.12
N PHE A 139 0.27 -13.79 5.97
CA PHE A 139 -0.19 -12.74 5.07
C PHE A 139 -0.98 -11.68 5.83
N ILE A 140 -0.59 -10.42 5.67
CA ILE A 140 -1.21 -9.28 6.34
C ILE A 140 -1.78 -8.35 5.28
N ILE A 141 -3.01 -7.89 5.46
CA ILE A 141 -3.66 -6.90 4.60
C ILE A 141 -4.00 -5.66 5.43
N ILE A 142 -3.51 -4.50 5.02
CA ILE A 142 -4.03 -3.20 5.47
C ILE A 142 -4.87 -2.64 4.31
N PRO A 143 -6.22 -2.74 4.37
CA PRO A 143 -7.05 -2.39 3.22
C PRO A 143 -7.10 -0.88 2.94
N CYS A 144 -6.89 -0.05 3.95
CA CYS A 144 -6.74 1.39 3.79
C CYS A 144 -5.97 1.99 4.97
N ALA A 145 -4.78 2.52 4.69
CA ALA A 145 -3.94 3.13 5.72
C ALA A 145 -4.35 4.57 6.05
N ASN A 146 -4.85 5.33 5.07
CA ASN A 146 -5.35 6.70 5.25
C ASN A 146 -6.88 6.76 5.10
N MET A 147 -7.57 6.36 6.14
CA MET A 147 -9.04 6.37 6.19
C MET A 147 -9.62 7.79 6.13
N ASP A 148 -8.91 8.79 6.67
CA ASP A 148 -9.34 10.19 6.62
C ASP A 148 -9.36 10.71 5.18
N GLY A 149 -8.28 10.51 4.45
CA GLY A 149 -8.20 10.88 3.03
C GLY A 149 -9.20 10.10 2.20
N ARG A 150 -9.48 8.83 2.54
CA ARG A 150 -10.51 8.03 1.87
C ARG A 150 -11.91 8.60 2.08
N ALA A 151 -12.22 9.03 3.29
CA ALA A 151 -13.55 9.56 3.65
C ALA A 151 -13.94 10.82 2.87
N ILE A 152 -12.98 11.62 2.46
CA ILE A 152 -13.22 12.87 1.72
C ILE A 152 -13.09 12.73 0.21
N SER A 153 -12.60 11.62 -0.28
CA SER A 153 -12.35 11.38 -1.71
C SER A 153 -13.54 10.70 -2.39
N PRO A 154 -13.71 10.84 -3.72
CA PRO A 154 -14.71 10.09 -4.48
C PRO A 154 -14.42 8.59 -4.47
N ASP A 155 -15.44 7.78 -4.77
CA ASP A 155 -15.33 6.32 -4.74
C ASP A 155 -14.36 5.77 -5.80
N HIS A 156 -14.20 6.48 -6.93
CA HIS A 156 -13.24 6.21 -7.99
C HIS A 156 -12.98 7.48 -8.81
N LEU A 157 -11.99 7.42 -9.70
CA LEU A 157 -11.67 8.48 -10.66
C LEU A 157 -11.67 7.98 -12.11
N ARG A 158 -12.29 6.82 -12.35
CA ARG A 158 -12.43 6.29 -13.71
C ARG A 158 -13.14 7.33 -14.59
N HIS A 159 -12.58 7.63 -15.74
CA HIS A 159 -13.00 8.69 -16.68
C HIS A 159 -12.84 10.13 -16.14
N ALA A 160 -12.21 10.33 -15.01
CA ALA A 160 -11.78 11.66 -14.58
C ALA A 160 -10.59 12.17 -15.42
N THR A 161 -10.41 13.47 -15.47
CA THR A 161 -9.23 14.08 -16.10
C THR A 161 -8.01 14.00 -15.18
N PHE A 162 -6.83 14.25 -15.75
CA PHE A 162 -5.61 14.41 -14.98
C PHE A 162 -5.70 15.54 -13.94
N GLU A 163 -6.35 16.65 -14.30
CA GLU A 163 -6.54 17.79 -13.40
C GLU A 163 -7.46 17.42 -12.23
N ASP A 164 -8.56 16.72 -12.50
CA ASP A 164 -9.44 16.18 -11.46
C ASP A 164 -8.68 15.26 -10.49
N PHE A 165 -7.88 14.34 -11.03
CA PHE A 165 -7.04 13.49 -10.20
C PHE A 165 -6.12 14.30 -9.29
N ARG A 166 -5.45 15.34 -9.83
CA ARG A 166 -4.57 16.20 -9.04
C ARG A 166 -5.32 17.00 -7.98
N ALA A 167 -6.50 17.52 -8.29
CA ALA A 167 -7.34 18.22 -7.34
C ALA A 167 -7.85 17.31 -6.22
N VAL A 168 -8.27 16.08 -6.57
CA VAL A 168 -8.76 15.08 -5.61
C VAL A 168 -7.64 14.54 -4.73
N SER A 169 -6.47 14.26 -5.29
CA SER A 169 -5.37 13.62 -4.56
C SER A 169 -4.51 14.61 -3.77
N GLN A 170 -4.17 15.76 -4.39
CA GLN A 170 -3.21 16.74 -3.85
C GLN A 170 -3.83 18.00 -3.31
N GLY A 171 -5.09 18.28 -3.67
CA GLY A 171 -5.83 19.43 -3.17
C GLY A 171 -5.58 20.75 -3.89
N CYS A 172 -6.28 21.78 -3.41
CA CYS A 172 -6.26 23.13 -3.98
C CYS A 172 -6.12 24.19 -2.90
N TRP A 173 -5.43 25.31 -3.24
CA TRP A 173 -5.29 26.47 -2.36
C TRP A 173 -6.60 27.27 -2.24
N LYS A 174 -6.80 27.88 -1.08
CA LYS A 174 -7.98 28.71 -0.81
C LYS A 174 -7.87 30.10 -1.45
N SER A 175 -6.66 30.59 -1.64
CA SER A 175 -6.38 31.93 -2.14
C SER A 175 -6.90 32.18 -3.56
N ASP A 176 -6.70 31.20 -4.44
CA ASP A 176 -6.95 31.32 -5.88
C ASP A 176 -7.52 30.04 -6.52
N GLY A 177 -7.70 28.98 -5.74
CA GLY A 177 -8.19 27.69 -6.23
C GLY A 177 -7.15 26.88 -7.03
N SER A 178 -5.92 27.37 -7.16
CA SER A 178 -4.87 26.65 -7.87
C SER A 178 -4.51 25.31 -7.17
N LEU A 179 -4.02 24.35 -7.96
CA LEU A 179 -3.59 23.06 -7.44
C LEU A 179 -2.39 23.24 -6.51
N ILE A 180 -2.39 22.51 -5.39
CA ILE A 180 -1.21 22.39 -4.52
C ILE A 180 -0.09 21.68 -5.30
N GLY A 181 -0.46 20.69 -6.10
CA GLY A 181 0.45 19.94 -6.97
C GLY A 181 1.36 18.97 -6.24
N TRP A 182 2.04 18.15 -7.00
CA TRP A 182 2.88 17.07 -6.47
C TRP A 182 4.01 17.55 -5.56
N ARG A 183 4.67 18.64 -5.92
CA ARG A 183 5.74 19.21 -5.09
C ARG A 183 5.19 19.82 -3.81
N GLY A 184 4.16 20.64 -3.90
CA GLY A 184 3.53 21.33 -2.78
C GLY A 184 2.97 20.35 -1.75
N SER A 185 2.39 19.22 -2.18
CA SER A 185 1.88 18.18 -1.27
C SER A 185 2.99 17.47 -0.46
N LYS A 186 4.27 17.69 -0.78
CA LYS A 186 5.45 17.18 -0.08
C LYS A 186 6.23 18.25 0.67
N GLU A 187 6.16 19.51 0.23
CA GLU A 187 6.83 20.63 0.90
C GLU A 187 6.22 20.93 2.26
N TRP A 188 4.90 20.71 2.39
CA TRP A 188 4.15 21.03 3.59
C TRP A 188 3.94 19.78 4.44
N PHE A 189 4.46 19.81 5.66
CA PHE A 189 4.36 18.69 6.59
C PHE A 189 4.24 19.20 8.05
N PRO A 190 3.00 19.47 8.55
CA PRO A 190 1.69 19.23 7.94
C PRO A 190 1.32 20.24 6.85
N LEU A 191 0.37 19.85 6.00
CA LEU A 191 -0.30 20.76 5.09
C LEU A 191 -1.05 21.85 5.89
N PRO A 192 -0.92 23.15 5.58
CA PRO A 192 -1.58 24.22 6.32
C PRO A 192 -3.08 24.24 6.00
N LEU A 193 -3.88 23.47 6.75
CA LEU A 193 -5.30 23.23 6.49
C LEU A 193 -6.16 24.50 6.48
N ASP A 194 -5.74 25.54 7.19
CA ASP A 194 -6.38 26.85 7.19
C ASP A 194 -6.25 27.60 5.86
N LYS A 195 -5.24 27.26 5.06
CA LYS A 195 -4.93 27.88 3.76
C LYS A 195 -5.44 27.08 2.56
N VAL A 196 -5.95 25.88 2.75
CA VAL A 196 -6.43 25.05 1.65
C VAL A 196 -7.95 25.11 1.50
N LYS A 197 -8.42 25.09 0.25
CA LYS A 197 -9.83 24.95 -0.09
C LYS A 197 -10.25 23.47 0.04
N ASN A 198 -9.39 22.58 -0.46
CA ASN A 198 -9.53 21.13 -0.41
C ASN A 198 -8.14 20.54 -0.14
N PRO A 199 -7.95 19.74 0.92
CA PRO A 199 -6.65 19.17 1.25
C PRO A 199 -6.23 18.02 0.32
N GLY A 200 -7.16 17.46 -0.46
CA GLY A 200 -6.95 16.22 -1.21
C GLY A 200 -6.93 15.00 -0.31
N GLY A 201 -6.80 13.83 -0.93
CA GLY A 201 -6.78 12.54 -0.24
C GLY A 201 -5.38 12.07 0.20
N TYR A 202 -4.31 12.84 -0.05
CA TYR A 202 -2.96 12.48 0.37
C TYR A 202 -2.74 12.64 1.88
N PRO A 203 -3.07 13.78 2.50
CA PRO A 203 -2.88 13.92 3.94
C PRO A 203 -4.01 13.24 4.73
N ASN A 204 -3.71 12.90 5.98
CA ASN A 204 -4.72 12.58 6.99
C ASN A 204 -5.41 13.86 7.52
N ALA A 205 -6.31 13.72 8.50
CA ALA A 205 -7.08 14.85 9.03
C ALA A 205 -6.26 15.93 9.75
N ASP A 206 -5.03 15.64 10.13
CA ASP A 206 -4.08 16.61 10.69
C ASP A 206 -3.16 17.24 9.64
N GLY A 207 -3.36 16.91 8.36
CA GLY A 207 -2.57 17.46 7.27
C GLY A 207 -1.25 16.72 6.97
N PHE A 208 -1.03 15.54 7.55
CA PHE A 208 0.19 14.76 7.32
C PHE A 208 0.04 13.77 6.17
N ASN A 209 0.91 13.86 5.18
CA ASN A 209 1.08 12.79 4.20
C ASN A 209 1.83 11.62 4.87
N ILE A 210 1.11 10.55 5.18
CA ILE A 210 1.62 9.38 5.93
C ILE A 210 2.81 8.74 5.21
N MET A 211 2.81 8.70 3.86
CA MET A 211 3.92 8.14 3.08
C MET A 211 5.25 8.85 3.33
N HIS A 212 5.21 10.12 3.71
CA HIS A 212 6.37 10.95 4.01
C HIS A 212 6.62 11.17 5.50
N ASP A 213 5.82 10.56 6.38
CA ASP A 213 6.08 10.52 7.82
C ASP A 213 7.15 9.46 8.14
N ALA A 214 8.37 9.76 7.73
CA ALA A 214 9.46 8.81 7.63
C ALA A 214 10.75 9.28 8.31
N CYS A 215 10.68 10.27 9.21
CA CYS A 215 11.86 10.73 9.95
C CYS A 215 12.15 9.80 11.13
N PRO A 216 13.26 9.05 11.15
CA PRO A 216 13.63 8.21 12.28
C PRO A 216 13.68 8.99 13.59
N GLY A 217 13.02 8.46 14.63
CA GLY A 217 12.92 9.11 15.94
C GLY A 217 11.93 10.28 16.01
N HIS A 218 11.26 10.61 14.93
CA HIS A 218 10.30 11.72 14.87
C HIS A 218 9.04 11.39 14.04
N ILE A 219 8.55 10.17 14.12
CA ILE A 219 7.30 9.77 13.48
C ILE A 219 6.13 10.44 14.19
N ARG A 220 5.25 11.13 13.46
CA ARG A 220 4.18 11.96 14.01
C ARG A 220 2.85 11.24 14.03
N THR A 221 2.49 10.58 12.93
CA THR A 221 1.17 9.98 12.73
C THR A 221 1.00 8.66 13.47
N ALA A 222 -0.21 8.37 13.93
CA ALA A 222 -0.54 7.10 14.56
C ALA A 222 -0.48 5.96 13.53
N GLU A 223 -0.87 6.25 12.30
CA GLU A 223 -0.88 5.33 11.16
C GLU A 223 0.53 4.83 10.85
N ALA A 224 1.50 5.72 10.62
CA ALA A 224 2.89 5.32 10.36
C ALA A 224 3.49 4.54 11.54
N LYS A 225 3.23 4.96 12.79
CA LYS A 225 3.65 4.23 13.99
C LYS A 225 3.06 2.83 14.04
N GLY A 226 1.77 2.69 13.75
CA GLY A 226 1.08 1.41 13.73
C GLY A 226 1.66 0.45 12.68
N ILE A 227 1.89 0.95 11.47
CA ILE A 227 2.48 0.19 10.36
C ILE A 227 3.91 -0.28 10.70
N LEU A 228 4.76 0.62 11.22
CA LEU A 228 6.15 0.28 11.57
C LEU A 228 6.23 -0.75 12.70
N ARG A 229 5.39 -0.60 13.74
CA ARG A 229 5.30 -1.59 14.84
C ARG A 229 4.83 -2.95 14.35
N LEU A 230 3.89 -2.97 13.40
CA LEU A 230 3.43 -4.21 12.78
C LEU A 230 4.57 -4.89 12.01
N CYS A 231 5.32 -4.13 11.20
CA CYS A 231 6.46 -4.64 10.45
C CYS A 231 7.54 -5.23 11.38
N GLU A 232 7.87 -4.50 12.44
CA GLU A 232 8.84 -4.94 13.44
C GLU A 232 8.37 -6.21 14.18
N ARG A 233 7.14 -6.18 14.72
CA ARG A 233 6.59 -7.29 15.52
C ARG A 233 6.54 -8.61 14.77
N TRP A 234 6.12 -8.57 13.51
CA TRP A 234 5.90 -9.75 12.70
C TRP A 234 7.04 -10.05 11.73
N CYS A 235 8.16 -9.33 11.86
CA CYS A 235 9.35 -9.50 11.01
C CYS A 235 8.97 -9.59 9.53
N VAL A 236 8.22 -8.60 9.04
CA VAL A 236 7.72 -8.59 7.66
C VAL A 236 8.88 -8.72 6.68
N ASP A 237 8.76 -9.65 5.72
CA ASP A 237 9.79 -9.96 4.71
C ASP A 237 9.59 -9.19 3.41
N ALA A 238 8.34 -8.96 3.03
CA ALA A 238 8.00 -8.14 1.85
C ALA A 238 6.82 -7.22 2.13
N VAL A 239 6.84 -6.03 1.54
CA VAL A 239 5.73 -5.09 1.54
C VAL A 239 5.37 -4.72 0.11
N LEU A 240 4.13 -5.00 -0.28
CA LEU A 240 3.50 -4.36 -1.44
C LEU A 240 2.73 -3.14 -0.95
N ASN A 241 3.29 -1.94 -1.15
CA ASN A 241 2.61 -0.68 -0.90
C ASN A 241 1.92 -0.24 -2.19
N ALA A 242 0.61 -0.40 -2.23
CA ALA A 242 -0.15 -0.21 -3.45
C ALA A 242 -0.81 1.18 -3.50
N HIS A 243 -0.47 1.88 -4.54
CA HIS A 243 -0.85 3.23 -4.91
C HIS A 243 -1.65 3.25 -6.22
N SER A 244 -2.02 4.45 -6.66
CA SER A 244 -2.58 4.70 -7.98
C SER A 244 -2.08 6.01 -8.57
N CYS A 245 -1.90 6.04 -9.88
CA CYS A 245 -1.47 7.23 -10.61
C CYS A 245 -2.33 7.45 -11.87
N GLU A 246 -2.11 8.57 -12.53
CA GLU A 246 -2.78 8.95 -13.78
C GLU A 246 -2.35 8.14 -15.01
N GLY A 247 -1.30 7.37 -14.90
CA GLY A 247 -0.71 6.64 -16.02
C GLY A 247 -1.19 5.20 -16.16
N GLN A 248 -0.51 4.45 -17.00
CA GLN A 248 -0.67 3.01 -17.06
C GLN A 248 -0.18 2.36 -15.77
N PRO A 249 -0.76 1.23 -15.34
CA PRO A 249 -0.29 0.55 -14.15
C PRO A 249 1.17 0.12 -14.31
N HIS A 250 1.95 0.30 -13.26
CA HIS A 250 3.36 -0.07 -13.27
C HIS A 250 3.86 -0.38 -11.86
N PHE A 251 4.83 -1.26 -11.82
CA PHE A 251 5.48 -1.65 -10.59
C PHE A 251 6.79 -0.89 -10.45
N ILE A 252 6.99 -0.24 -9.31
CA ILE A 252 8.17 0.55 -9.00
C ILE A 252 9.11 -0.25 -8.13
N GLN A 253 10.38 -0.21 -8.48
CA GLN A 253 11.45 -0.79 -7.67
C GLN A 253 11.49 -0.19 -6.26
N PRO A 254 12.04 -0.92 -5.27
CA PRO A 254 12.24 -0.38 -3.95
C PRO A 254 13.18 0.82 -3.97
N THR A 255 12.97 1.69 -3.03
CA THR A 255 13.81 2.84 -2.79
C THR A 255 15.20 2.40 -2.35
N LEU A 256 16.21 2.84 -3.07
CA LEU A 256 17.53 2.26 -3.05
C LEU A 256 18.46 2.88 -2.02
N LEU A 257 18.14 2.82 -0.74
CA LEU A 257 19.13 3.34 0.19
C LEU A 257 20.19 2.33 0.61
N PHE A 258 19.97 1.00 0.55
CA PHE A 258 20.86 0.15 1.31
C PHE A 258 21.42 -1.10 0.67
N TYR A 259 20.65 -2.02 0.12
CA TYR A 259 21.20 -3.33 -0.19
C TYR A 259 21.17 -3.63 -1.69
N PRO A 260 22.31 -3.81 -2.35
CA PRO A 260 22.36 -4.16 -3.77
C PRO A 260 21.56 -5.43 -4.11
N ALA A 261 21.49 -6.39 -3.20
CA ALA A 261 20.69 -7.60 -3.39
C ALA A 261 19.19 -7.28 -3.44
N HIS A 262 18.67 -6.48 -2.52
CA HIS A 262 17.27 -6.02 -2.52
C HIS A 262 16.96 -5.19 -3.76
N GLN A 263 17.89 -4.35 -4.19
CA GLN A 263 17.74 -3.56 -5.42
C GLN A 263 17.56 -4.44 -6.65
N ARG A 264 18.42 -5.44 -6.81
CA ARG A 264 18.33 -6.39 -7.92
C ARG A 264 17.04 -7.20 -7.87
N ARG A 265 16.66 -7.68 -6.70
CA ARG A 265 15.44 -8.48 -6.53
C ARG A 265 14.20 -7.65 -6.80
N GLY A 266 14.10 -6.45 -6.27
CA GLY A 266 13.01 -5.52 -6.55
C GLY A 266 12.93 -5.10 -8.02
N ALA A 267 14.07 -4.94 -8.69
CA ALA A 267 14.12 -4.69 -10.13
C ALA A 267 13.61 -5.90 -10.94
N ALA A 268 13.94 -7.11 -10.52
CA ALA A 268 13.43 -8.34 -11.14
C ALA A 268 11.90 -8.45 -10.95
N TRP A 269 11.38 -8.23 -9.76
CA TRP A 269 9.93 -8.20 -9.51
C TRP A 269 9.23 -7.16 -10.37
N ALA A 270 9.77 -5.93 -10.39
CA ALA A 270 9.18 -4.85 -11.18
C ALA A 270 9.19 -5.18 -12.68
N THR A 271 10.26 -5.78 -13.20
CA THR A 271 10.35 -6.21 -14.59
C THR A 271 9.31 -7.28 -14.90
N THR A 272 9.24 -8.34 -14.08
CA THR A 272 8.30 -9.45 -14.25
C THR A 272 6.84 -9.00 -14.14
N ALA A 273 6.50 -8.20 -13.12
CA ALA A 273 5.14 -7.72 -12.93
C ALA A 273 4.68 -6.83 -14.08
N ASN A 274 5.53 -5.91 -14.54
CA ASN A 274 5.19 -5.05 -15.70
C ASN A 274 5.02 -5.84 -16.99
N ASP A 275 5.83 -6.89 -17.23
CA ASP A 275 5.69 -7.78 -18.38
C ASP A 275 4.37 -8.58 -18.32
N LEU A 276 4.03 -9.10 -17.14
CA LEU A 276 2.76 -9.80 -16.94
C LEU A 276 1.55 -8.88 -17.11
N MET A 277 1.62 -7.63 -16.62
CA MET A 277 0.57 -6.63 -16.85
C MET A 277 0.41 -6.32 -18.35
N PHE A 278 1.52 -6.23 -19.10
CA PHE A 278 1.47 -6.06 -20.55
C PHE A 278 0.82 -7.26 -21.23
N LYS A 279 1.24 -8.48 -20.92
CA LYS A 279 0.67 -9.72 -21.46
C LYS A 279 -0.82 -9.89 -21.13
N ALA A 280 -1.27 -9.38 -19.99
CA ALA A 280 -2.67 -9.36 -19.58
C ALA A 280 -3.50 -8.22 -20.22
N GLY A 281 -2.90 -7.39 -21.06
CA GLY A 281 -3.58 -6.25 -21.69
C GLY A 281 -3.87 -5.09 -20.73
N LEU A 282 -3.24 -5.07 -19.55
CA LEU A 282 -3.36 -4.00 -18.56
C LEU A 282 -2.38 -2.84 -18.81
N ARG A 283 -1.41 -3.05 -19.69
CA ARG A 283 -0.48 -2.03 -20.17
C ARG A 283 -0.47 -2.04 -21.69
N LYS A 284 -0.34 -0.85 -22.29
CA LYS A 284 -0.22 -0.70 -23.74
C LYS A 284 1.22 -0.90 -24.24
N GLU A 285 2.17 -0.60 -23.36
CA GLU A 285 3.60 -0.61 -23.71
C GLU A 285 4.33 -1.68 -22.91
N ALA A 286 5.06 -2.53 -23.62
CA ALA A 286 6.05 -3.41 -23.01
C ALA A 286 7.21 -2.61 -22.43
N LEU A 287 7.94 -3.19 -21.49
CA LEU A 287 9.22 -2.63 -21.08
C LEU A 287 10.23 -2.81 -22.23
N ALA A 288 10.87 -1.73 -22.65
CA ALA A 288 11.94 -1.79 -23.67
C ALA A 288 13.18 -2.55 -23.17
N GLU A 289 13.47 -2.43 -21.87
CA GLU A 289 14.59 -3.10 -21.19
C GLU A 289 14.18 -3.46 -19.74
N PRO A 290 14.86 -4.44 -19.12
CA PRO A 290 14.70 -4.71 -17.70
C PRO A 290 14.95 -3.44 -16.88
N LEU A 291 14.14 -3.25 -15.83
CA LEU A 291 14.24 -2.06 -15.00
C LEU A 291 15.56 -2.06 -14.24
N LYS A 292 16.23 -0.93 -14.27
CA LYS A 292 17.46 -0.68 -13.50
C LYS A 292 17.10 0.03 -12.21
N ALA A 293 17.88 -0.24 -11.19
CA ALA A 293 17.78 0.47 -9.92
C ALA A 293 17.85 2.00 -10.12
N ARG A 294 16.89 2.73 -9.57
CA ARG A 294 16.83 4.20 -9.60
C ARG A 294 17.40 4.80 -8.31
N GLY A 295 17.76 6.08 -8.36
CA GLY A 295 18.24 6.83 -7.20
C GLY A 295 17.27 6.80 -6.02
N ALA A 296 17.82 6.95 -4.83
CA ALA A 296 17.12 6.81 -3.56
C ALA A 296 16.13 7.95 -3.28
N THR A 297 14.92 7.60 -2.87
CA THR A 297 14.05 8.49 -2.10
C THR A 297 13.88 7.91 -0.69
N PHE A 298 13.81 8.77 0.33
CA PHE A 298 13.55 8.35 1.69
C PHE A 298 12.06 8.58 2.00
N ASN A 299 11.35 7.52 2.33
CA ASN A 299 9.91 7.55 2.63
C ASN A 299 9.54 6.38 3.57
N LEU A 300 8.24 6.16 3.80
CA LEU A 300 7.77 5.10 4.69
C LEU A 300 8.22 3.69 4.24
N ASN A 301 8.31 3.42 2.94
CA ASN A 301 8.86 2.13 2.45
C ASN A 301 10.27 1.90 2.96
N THR A 302 11.11 2.93 2.95
CA THR A 302 12.46 2.85 3.49
C THR A 302 12.46 2.55 4.99
N LEU A 303 11.58 3.18 5.76
CA LEU A 303 11.47 2.90 7.19
C LEU A 303 10.98 1.49 7.48
N MET A 304 10.04 0.96 6.69
CA MET A 304 9.62 -0.45 6.82
C MET A 304 10.78 -1.41 6.56
N MET A 305 11.64 -1.09 5.58
CA MET A 305 12.88 -1.86 5.35
C MET A 305 13.83 -1.81 6.56
N TYR A 306 13.97 -0.65 7.21
CA TYR A 306 14.77 -0.53 8.43
C TYR A 306 14.14 -1.25 9.63
N ALA A 307 12.82 -1.19 9.76
CA ALA A 307 12.12 -1.76 10.91
C ALA A 307 12.19 -3.29 10.94
N SER A 308 12.17 -3.96 9.78
CA SER A 308 12.07 -5.41 9.71
C SER A 308 13.03 -6.08 8.72
N GLY A 309 13.77 -5.32 7.91
CA GLY A 309 14.53 -5.84 6.78
C GLY A 309 13.68 -6.18 5.57
N ALA A 310 12.41 -5.76 5.54
CA ALA A 310 11.48 -6.06 4.47
C ALA A 310 11.93 -5.48 3.12
N LEU A 311 11.71 -6.23 2.05
CA LEU A 311 11.76 -5.68 0.70
C LEU A 311 10.44 -4.96 0.40
N ALA A 312 10.42 -3.63 0.57
CA ALA A 312 9.24 -2.81 0.33
C ALA A 312 9.25 -2.22 -1.08
N VAL A 313 8.19 -2.47 -1.84
CA VAL A 313 8.02 -2.03 -3.22
C VAL A 313 6.71 -1.29 -3.38
N THR A 314 6.59 -0.47 -4.44
CA THR A 314 5.39 0.28 -4.75
C THR A 314 4.77 -0.24 -6.05
N LEU A 315 3.46 -0.45 -6.03
CA LEU A 315 2.63 -0.61 -7.22
C LEU A 315 1.87 0.69 -7.46
N GLU A 316 1.84 1.17 -8.69
CA GLU A 316 0.95 2.24 -9.13
C GLU A 316 -0.12 1.65 -10.04
N CYS A 317 -1.36 1.57 -9.60
CA CYS A 317 -2.50 1.24 -10.45
C CYS A 317 -2.87 2.45 -11.33
N SER A 318 -3.59 2.22 -12.42
CA SER A 318 -4.19 3.32 -13.18
C SER A 318 -5.44 3.82 -12.44
N THR A 319 -5.63 5.11 -12.30
CA THR A 319 -6.81 5.68 -11.64
C THR A 319 -7.67 6.53 -12.58
N CYS A 320 -7.17 7.59 -13.19
CA CYS A 320 -7.87 8.33 -14.22
C CYS A 320 -7.57 7.72 -15.59
N SER A 321 -8.59 7.18 -16.23
CA SER A 321 -8.40 6.25 -17.35
C SER A 321 -8.94 6.74 -18.69
N LEU A 322 -9.06 8.07 -18.91
CA LEU A 322 -9.56 8.63 -20.18
C LEU A 322 -8.82 8.07 -21.39
N GLU A 323 -7.49 8.01 -21.33
CA GLU A 323 -6.68 7.50 -22.44
C GLU A 323 -6.62 5.98 -22.49
N ASN A 324 -6.70 5.32 -21.35
CA ASN A 324 -6.52 3.88 -21.21
C ASN A 324 -7.83 3.11 -21.21
N ASN A 325 -8.93 3.74 -20.83
CA ASN A 325 -10.28 3.18 -20.79
C ASN A 325 -10.39 1.80 -20.10
N TYR A 326 -9.71 1.63 -18.97
CA TYR A 326 -9.79 0.41 -18.18
C TYR A 326 -11.19 0.21 -17.59
N THR A 327 -11.64 -1.03 -17.56
CA THR A 327 -12.82 -1.43 -16.78
C THR A 327 -12.51 -1.45 -15.30
N PHE A 328 -13.52 -1.41 -14.43
CA PHE A 328 -13.32 -1.55 -12.98
C PHE A 328 -12.56 -2.83 -12.62
N ASP A 329 -12.82 -3.95 -13.29
CA ASP A 329 -12.06 -5.19 -13.12
C ASP A 329 -10.57 -5.00 -13.41
N GLN A 330 -10.24 -4.36 -14.53
CA GLN A 330 -8.86 -4.12 -14.92
C GLN A 330 -8.10 -3.17 -13.98
N LEU A 331 -8.81 -2.29 -13.28
CA LEU A 331 -8.20 -1.35 -12.34
C LEU A 331 -7.64 -2.05 -11.08
N ILE A 332 -8.21 -3.18 -10.66
CA ILE A 332 -7.75 -3.90 -9.45
C ILE A 332 -6.79 -5.06 -9.74
N GLU A 333 -6.81 -5.63 -10.95
CA GLU A 333 -5.99 -6.81 -11.32
C GLU A 333 -4.47 -6.61 -11.16
N PRO A 334 -3.88 -5.42 -11.39
CA PRO A 334 -2.45 -5.20 -11.16
C PRO A 334 -1.98 -5.59 -9.75
N ASN A 335 -2.84 -5.43 -8.73
CA ASN A 335 -2.51 -5.80 -7.35
C ASN A 335 -2.28 -7.31 -7.21
N TYR A 336 -3.13 -8.11 -7.83
CA TYR A 336 -3.04 -9.58 -7.76
C TYR A 336 -1.84 -10.11 -8.55
N ILE A 337 -1.52 -9.49 -9.70
CA ILE A 337 -0.30 -9.80 -10.46
C ILE A 337 0.96 -9.49 -9.63
N ALA A 338 1.00 -8.33 -9.00
CA ALA A 338 2.14 -7.93 -8.18
C ALA A 338 2.35 -8.87 -6.97
N LEU A 339 1.26 -9.23 -6.28
CA LEU A 339 1.29 -10.19 -5.17
C LEU A 339 1.80 -11.56 -5.61
N LYS A 340 1.31 -12.08 -6.74
CA LYS A 340 1.79 -13.37 -7.29
C LYS A 340 3.29 -13.33 -7.53
N VAL A 341 3.80 -12.33 -8.23
CA VAL A 341 5.24 -12.19 -8.53
C VAL A 341 6.08 -12.21 -7.25
N ILE A 342 5.68 -11.46 -6.22
CA ILE A 342 6.38 -11.43 -4.94
C ILE A 342 6.39 -12.81 -4.28
N MET A 343 5.23 -13.47 -4.23
CA MET A 343 5.07 -14.75 -3.54
C MET A 343 5.77 -15.90 -4.29
N GLU A 344 5.63 -15.98 -5.60
CA GLU A 344 6.31 -17.01 -6.42
C GLU A 344 7.84 -16.92 -6.26
N ASP A 345 8.40 -15.70 -6.31
CA ASP A 345 9.83 -15.48 -6.08
C ASP A 345 10.23 -15.83 -4.64
N GLY A 346 9.41 -15.50 -3.66
CA GLY A 346 9.64 -15.82 -2.25
C GLY A 346 9.64 -17.32 -1.93
N LEU A 347 9.01 -18.16 -2.75
CA LEU A 347 9.09 -19.61 -2.64
C LEU A 347 10.42 -20.18 -3.16
N THR A 348 11.13 -19.45 -4.02
CA THR A 348 12.42 -19.87 -4.57
C THR A 348 13.59 -19.60 -3.61
N ALA A 349 13.50 -18.51 -2.83
CA ALA A 349 14.50 -18.13 -1.83
C ALA A 349 13.90 -17.15 -0.81
N PRO A 350 14.38 -17.09 0.44
CA PRO A 350 13.94 -16.12 1.43
C PRO A 350 13.99 -14.69 0.88
N ILE A 351 12.91 -13.93 1.04
CA ILE A 351 12.80 -12.57 0.48
C ILE A 351 13.76 -11.63 1.20
N ALA A 352 13.68 -11.59 2.51
CA ALA A 352 14.60 -10.85 3.34
C ALA A 352 15.74 -11.77 3.78
N ASP A 353 16.76 -11.93 2.92
CA ASP A 353 17.99 -12.59 3.35
C ASP A 353 18.77 -11.66 4.28
N ARG A 354 18.36 -11.66 5.53
CA ARG A 354 18.94 -10.79 6.57
C ARG A 354 20.38 -11.19 6.92
N SER A 355 20.81 -12.36 6.50
CA SER A 355 22.20 -12.80 6.69
C SER A 355 23.18 -11.97 5.85
N THR A 356 22.73 -11.47 4.71
CA THR A 356 23.56 -10.62 3.84
C THR A 356 23.66 -9.17 4.31
N LEU A 357 22.79 -8.75 5.23
CA LEU A 357 22.80 -7.38 5.79
C LEU A 357 24.04 -7.10 6.65
N PHE A 358 24.73 -8.14 7.08
CA PHE A 358 25.87 -8.09 8.01
C PHE A 358 27.17 -8.60 7.40
N GLN A 359 27.16 -9.01 6.15
CA GLN A 359 28.35 -9.37 5.40
C GLN A 359 28.82 -8.12 4.62
N GLY A 360 29.33 -7.14 5.36
CA GLY A 360 29.99 -5.94 4.81
C GLY A 360 31.44 -6.20 4.53
#